data_efe3b50e1656855a9fa09442a063e3b0
#
_entry.id   efe3b50e1656855a9fa09442a063e3b0
#
_cell.length_a   1.000
_cell.length_b   1.000
_cell.length_c   1.000
_cell.angle_alpha   90.00
_cell.angle_beta   90.00
_cell.angle_gamma   90.00
#
_symmetry.space_group_name_H-M   'P 1'
#
loop_
_entity.id
_entity.type
_entity.pdbx_description
1 polymer ?
#
loop_
_entity_poly.entity_id
_entity_poly.type
_entity_poly.pdbx_seq_one_letter_code
_entity_poly.pdbx_strand_id
1 'polypeptide(L)'
;MIVKNHYSHKWTSCRYALGIFYETDNEHTFFDEKDEKLAGVAIYGYPVGRSAPKSISPELKEEEVLELTRLFIFDDYGKNTESVVLSKTFNWLKENASEIKVLVSYSDPEQGHLGIIYQATNWIYQGNSIRLMPNYAIRLTEDGKWMHSRNVTTKFGSHNLEKLKKRIGHTFWRKEEPEKHRYLYLLCSKKLSLIHI
;
A
#
# COMPACT_ATOMS: atom_id res chain seq x y z
N MET A 1 -10.07 12.16 4.55
CA MET A 1 -10.13 11.65 3.17
C MET A 1 -10.01 10.12 3.12
N ILE A 2 -8.88 9.49 3.43
CA ILE A 2 -8.65 8.03 3.28
C ILE A 2 -9.73 7.17 3.94
N VAL A 3 -10.05 7.38 5.22
CA VAL A 3 -11.02 6.54 5.94
C VAL A 3 -12.42 6.59 5.32
N LYS A 4 -12.80 7.70 4.65
CA LYS A 4 -14.12 7.83 4.02
C LYS A 4 -14.15 7.29 2.59
N ASN A 5 -13.09 7.51 1.81
CA ASN A 5 -13.12 7.34 0.35
C ASN A 5 -12.29 6.15 -0.16
N HIS A 6 -11.22 5.76 0.54
CA HIS A 6 -10.43 4.61 0.13
C HIS A 6 -11.17 3.30 0.45
N TYR A 7 -11.12 2.31 -0.46
CA TYR A 7 -11.84 1.03 -0.35
C TYR A 7 -11.61 0.28 0.96
N SER A 8 -10.46 0.46 1.61
CA SER A 8 -10.15 -0.21 2.88
C SER A 8 -10.83 0.41 4.09
N HIS A 9 -11.30 1.67 3.99
CA HIS A 9 -11.92 2.44 5.09
C HIS A 9 -11.15 2.42 6.43
N LYS A 10 -9.83 2.18 6.40
CA LYS A 10 -8.99 2.04 7.60
C LYS A 10 -7.77 2.95 7.50
N TRP A 11 -7.39 3.49 8.66
CA TRP A 11 -6.10 4.15 8.80
C TRP A 11 -4.96 3.16 8.64
N THR A 12 -3.78 3.65 8.30
CA THR A 12 -2.59 2.85 8.02
C THR A 12 -1.35 3.45 8.67
N SER A 13 -0.25 2.68 8.71
CA SER A 13 1.06 3.23 9.05
C SER A 13 1.37 4.42 8.14
N CYS A 14 1.79 5.51 8.72
CA CYS A 14 2.08 6.76 8.02
C CYS A 14 3.36 7.38 8.56
N ARG A 15 4.36 7.55 7.69
CA ARG A 15 5.52 8.41 7.93
C ARG A 15 5.41 9.70 7.14
N TYR A 16 4.99 9.62 5.88
CA TYR A 16 4.73 10.76 5.00
C TYR A 16 3.33 10.67 4.44
N ALA A 17 2.58 11.74 4.54
CA ALA A 17 1.28 11.91 3.89
C ALA A 17 1.38 13.11 2.96
N LEU A 18 1.37 12.86 1.67
CA LEU A 18 1.48 13.88 0.63
C LEU A 18 0.09 14.19 0.09
N GLY A 19 -0.40 15.39 0.36
CA GLY A 19 -1.62 15.92 -0.24
C GLY A 19 -1.37 16.32 -1.69
N ILE A 20 -2.30 15.97 -2.57
CA ILE A 20 -2.28 16.34 -3.98
C ILE A 20 -3.32 17.43 -4.17
N PHE A 21 -2.88 18.62 -4.57
CA PHE A 21 -3.75 19.74 -4.83
C PHE A 21 -3.81 20.01 -6.32
N TYR A 22 -4.97 20.37 -6.78
CA TYR A 22 -5.22 20.79 -8.14
C TYR A 22 -5.52 22.30 -8.12
N GLU A 23 -4.77 23.06 -8.90
CA GLU A 23 -5.00 24.48 -9.12
C GLU A 23 -6.14 24.64 -10.13
N THR A 24 -7.19 25.38 -9.77
CA THR A 24 -8.25 25.79 -10.70
C THR A 24 -8.00 27.22 -11.11
N ASP A 25 -7.90 27.46 -12.43
CA ASP A 25 -7.93 28.84 -12.97
C ASP A 25 -9.35 29.36 -12.80
N ASN A 26 -9.56 30.23 -11.83
CA ASN A 26 -10.81 31.00 -11.74
C ASN A 26 -10.74 32.19 -12.70
N GLU A 27 -11.29 32.03 -13.90
CA GLU A 27 -11.34 33.08 -14.93
C GLU A 27 -12.11 34.33 -14.51
N HIS A 28 -12.64 34.42 -13.28
CA HIS A 28 -13.60 35.46 -12.90
C HIS A 28 -13.28 36.25 -11.61
N THR A 29 -12.10 36.16 -11.05
CA THR A 29 -11.73 36.99 -9.90
C THR A 29 -10.66 38.00 -10.27
N PHE A 30 -10.93 39.27 -9.96
CA PHE A 30 -10.01 40.41 -10.10
C PHE A 30 -8.78 40.33 -9.18
N PHE A 31 -8.71 39.28 -8.37
CA PHE A 31 -7.58 38.95 -7.50
C PHE A 31 -7.12 37.55 -7.88
N ASP A 32 -5.81 37.38 -8.14
CA ASP A 32 -5.15 36.13 -8.48
C ASP A 32 -5.14 35.11 -7.31
N GLU A 33 -6.30 34.84 -6.73
CA GLU A 33 -6.46 33.76 -5.75
C GLU A 33 -6.68 32.45 -6.52
N LYS A 34 -5.59 31.66 -6.63
CA LYS A 34 -5.66 30.29 -7.10
C LYS A 34 -6.37 29.44 -6.05
N ASP A 35 -7.56 28.97 -6.37
CA ASP A 35 -8.26 28.01 -5.53
C ASP A 35 -7.58 26.63 -5.65
N GLU A 36 -6.88 26.23 -4.61
CA GLU A 36 -6.31 24.89 -4.49
C GLU A 36 -7.35 23.92 -3.91
N LYS A 37 -7.74 22.91 -4.70
CA LYS A 37 -8.62 21.84 -4.23
C LYS A 37 -7.83 20.56 -3.98
N LEU A 38 -8.04 19.95 -2.81
CA LEU A 38 -7.43 18.66 -2.48
C LEU A 38 -8.01 17.57 -3.40
N ALA A 39 -7.21 17.12 -4.37
CA ALA A 39 -7.54 16.12 -5.37
C ALA A 39 -7.28 14.68 -4.92
N GLY A 40 -6.35 14.49 -3.97
CA GLY A 40 -5.98 13.16 -3.54
C GLY A 40 -4.96 13.15 -2.42
N VAL A 41 -4.49 11.95 -2.06
CA VAL A 41 -3.44 11.76 -1.07
C VAL A 41 -2.65 10.48 -1.37
N ALA A 42 -1.32 10.56 -1.21
CA ALA A 42 -0.43 9.41 -1.18
C ALA A 42 0.16 9.26 0.22
N ILE A 43 0.06 8.06 0.81
CA ILE A 43 0.58 7.78 2.15
C ILE A 43 1.68 6.74 2.05
N TYR A 44 2.83 7.11 2.59
CA TYR A 44 3.99 6.25 2.74
C TYR A 44 4.22 5.95 4.22
N GLY A 45 4.42 4.67 4.54
CA GLY A 45 4.70 4.23 5.90
C GLY A 45 5.70 3.08 5.92
N TYR A 46 6.19 2.70 7.10
CA TYR A 46 7.03 1.52 7.18
C TYR A 46 6.23 0.26 6.87
N PRO A 47 6.83 -0.71 6.13
CA PRO A 47 6.18 -1.98 5.83
C PRO A 47 5.71 -2.67 7.10
N VAL A 48 4.50 -3.23 7.07
CA VAL A 48 3.93 -3.93 8.23
C VAL A 48 4.71 -5.21 8.57
N GLY A 49 5.29 -5.85 7.56
CA GLY A 49 6.17 -7.00 7.75
C GLY A 49 7.59 -6.57 8.09
N ARG A 50 8.03 -6.78 9.33
CA ARG A 50 9.41 -6.45 9.77
C ARG A 50 10.50 -7.09 8.90
N SER A 51 10.21 -8.23 8.27
CA SER A 51 11.13 -8.91 7.35
C SER A 51 11.08 -8.38 5.92
N ALA A 52 10.17 -7.44 5.60
CA ALA A 52 10.02 -6.93 4.23
C ALA A 52 11.32 -6.34 3.66
N PRO A 53 12.07 -5.47 4.36
CA PRO A 53 13.36 -4.95 3.87
C PRO A 53 14.37 -6.07 3.57
N LYS A 54 14.54 -7.01 4.51
CA LYS A 54 15.47 -8.14 4.35
C LYS A 54 15.07 -9.11 3.24
N SER A 55 13.78 -9.19 2.91
CA SER A 55 13.30 -9.99 1.78
C SER A 55 13.51 -9.31 0.42
N ILE A 56 13.86 -8.02 0.40
CA ILE A 56 14.26 -7.31 -0.80
C ILE A 56 15.78 -7.45 -0.98
N SER A 57 16.55 -7.06 0.04
CA SER A 57 17.99 -7.26 0.10
C SER A 57 18.44 -7.44 1.56
N PRO A 58 19.38 -8.38 1.84
CA PRO A 58 19.93 -8.56 3.19
C PRO A 58 20.60 -7.32 3.77
N GLU A 59 21.06 -6.41 2.93
CA GLU A 59 21.77 -5.20 3.33
C GLU A 59 20.84 -4.03 3.69
N LEU A 60 19.57 -4.07 3.24
CA LEU A 60 18.62 -3.00 3.52
C LEU A 60 18.24 -2.97 5.01
N LYS A 61 18.23 -1.76 5.56
CA LYS A 61 17.74 -1.48 6.90
C LYS A 61 16.23 -1.18 6.87
N GLU A 62 15.57 -1.34 8.02
CA GLU A 62 14.12 -1.10 8.13
C GLU A 62 13.75 0.35 7.78
N GLU A 63 14.58 1.32 8.19
CA GLU A 63 14.39 2.74 7.93
C GLU A 63 14.63 3.17 6.48
N GLU A 64 15.23 2.34 5.63
CA GLU A 64 15.54 2.62 4.23
C GLU A 64 14.43 2.21 3.27
N VAL A 65 13.38 1.57 3.77
CA VAL A 65 12.27 1.05 2.95
C VAL A 65 10.94 1.64 3.42
N LEU A 66 10.19 2.21 2.50
CA LEU A 66 8.80 2.62 2.73
C LEU A 66 7.84 1.81 1.88
N GLU A 67 6.66 1.59 2.42
CA GLU A 67 5.51 1.03 1.70
C GLU A 67 4.58 2.18 1.26
N LEU A 68 4.21 2.23 -0.03
CA LEU A 68 3.07 3.01 -0.47
C LEU A 68 1.81 2.33 0.07
N THR A 69 1.39 2.74 1.26
CA THR A 69 0.31 2.09 1.99
C THR A 69 -1.07 2.50 1.50
N ARG A 70 -1.20 3.72 0.96
CA ARG A 70 -2.44 4.24 0.36
C ARG A 70 -2.13 5.22 -0.75
N LEU A 71 -2.87 5.08 -1.82
CA LEU A 71 -3.03 6.09 -2.87
C LEU A 71 -4.52 6.26 -3.10
N PHE A 72 -4.99 7.47 -3.04
CA PHE A 72 -6.36 7.84 -3.37
C PHE A 72 -6.38 9.16 -4.11
N ILE A 73 -7.03 9.18 -5.25
CA ILE A 73 -7.26 10.37 -6.08
C ILE A 73 -8.73 10.34 -6.48
N PHE A 74 -9.40 11.49 -6.50
CA PHE A 74 -10.76 11.58 -7.01
C PHE A 74 -10.78 11.37 -8.53
N ASP A 75 -11.82 10.72 -9.05
CA ASP A 75 -11.93 10.34 -10.46
C ASP A 75 -12.10 11.53 -11.42
N ASP A 76 -12.37 12.72 -10.88
CA ASP A 76 -12.64 13.95 -11.65
C ASP A 76 -11.42 14.53 -12.38
N TYR A 77 -10.21 14.02 -12.11
CA TYR A 77 -8.94 14.62 -12.57
C TYR A 77 -8.32 13.97 -13.82
N GLY A 78 -9.09 13.13 -14.51
CA GLY A 78 -8.70 12.58 -15.82
C GLY A 78 -7.79 11.36 -15.75
N LYS A 79 -7.52 10.79 -16.93
CA LYS A 79 -6.72 9.57 -17.08
C LYS A 79 -5.24 9.84 -16.74
N ASN A 80 -4.57 8.82 -16.18
CA ASN A 80 -3.15 8.84 -15.82
C ASN A 80 -2.76 9.78 -14.66
N THR A 81 -3.72 10.39 -13.97
CA THR A 81 -3.44 11.29 -12.84
C THR A 81 -2.65 10.58 -11.75
N GLU A 82 -2.96 9.30 -11.46
CA GLU A 82 -2.24 8.50 -10.47
C GLU A 82 -0.75 8.34 -10.84
N SER A 83 -0.44 8.10 -12.11
CA SER A 83 0.95 7.95 -12.58
C SER A 83 1.74 9.25 -12.45
N VAL A 84 1.12 10.38 -12.80
CA VAL A 84 1.72 11.72 -12.64
C VAL A 84 1.98 12.01 -11.17
N VAL A 85 0.99 11.75 -10.32
CA VAL A 85 1.08 11.94 -8.86
C VAL A 85 2.20 11.10 -8.29
N LEU A 86 2.26 9.81 -8.60
CA LEU A 86 3.33 8.93 -8.12
C LEU A 86 4.71 9.47 -8.52
N SER A 87 4.88 9.89 -9.77
CA SER A 87 6.15 10.47 -10.23
C SER A 87 6.55 11.72 -9.44
N LYS A 88 5.60 12.60 -9.12
CA LYS A 88 5.84 13.78 -8.29
C LYS A 88 6.20 13.41 -6.85
N THR A 89 5.52 12.41 -6.28
CA THR A 89 5.85 11.94 -4.91
C THR A 89 7.23 11.29 -4.85
N PHE A 90 7.67 10.59 -5.88
CA PHE A 90 9.03 10.04 -5.94
C PHE A 90 10.10 11.12 -5.95
N ASN A 91 9.89 12.19 -6.72
CA ASN A 91 10.82 13.31 -6.73
C ASN A 91 10.87 13.98 -5.35
N TRP A 92 9.72 14.23 -4.76
CA TRP A 92 9.65 14.79 -3.41
C TRP A 92 10.39 13.92 -2.38
N LEU A 93 10.19 12.59 -2.42
CA LEU A 93 10.89 11.67 -1.52
C LEU A 93 12.40 11.67 -1.74
N LYS A 94 12.88 11.75 -2.99
CA LYS A 94 14.32 11.85 -3.28
C LYS A 94 14.96 13.11 -2.70
N GLU A 95 14.21 14.21 -2.68
CA GLU A 95 14.68 15.52 -2.19
C GLU A 95 14.59 15.63 -0.66
N ASN A 96 13.53 15.07 -0.06
CA ASN A 96 13.18 15.32 1.34
C ASN A 96 13.36 14.11 2.27
N ALA A 97 13.67 12.94 1.72
CA ALA A 97 13.81 11.68 2.46
C ALA A 97 14.93 10.83 1.83
N SER A 98 16.13 11.40 1.72
CA SER A 98 17.27 10.78 1.03
C SER A 98 17.77 9.48 1.67
N GLU A 99 17.39 9.22 2.93
CA GLU A 99 17.63 7.95 3.61
C GLU A 99 16.82 6.80 3.02
N ILE A 100 15.69 7.09 2.35
CA ILE A 100 14.84 6.06 1.76
C ILE A 100 15.41 5.62 0.42
N LYS A 101 15.73 4.34 0.31
CA LYS A 101 16.32 3.75 -0.89
C LYS A 101 15.29 3.04 -1.77
N VAL A 102 14.29 2.40 -1.15
CA VAL A 102 13.34 1.55 -1.84
C VAL A 102 11.92 1.83 -1.37
N LEU A 103 11.01 1.90 -2.34
CA LEU A 103 9.57 1.84 -2.09
C LEU A 103 9.07 0.44 -2.42
N VAL A 104 8.17 -0.08 -1.59
CA VAL A 104 7.44 -1.32 -1.84
C VAL A 104 5.95 -1.03 -1.90
N SER A 105 5.23 -1.75 -2.74
CA SER A 105 3.78 -1.72 -2.75
C SER A 105 3.20 -3.08 -3.15
N TYR A 106 1.93 -3.27 -2.85
CA TYR A 106 1.22 -4.50 -3.12
C TYR A 106 -0.11 -4.21 -3.82
N SER A 107 -0.38 -4.89 -4.93
CA SER A 107 -1.72 -4.91 -5.50
C SER A 107 -2.46 -6.16 -5.06
N ASP A 108 -3.77 -6.01 -4.87
CA ASP A 108 -4.65 -7.06 -4.38
C ASP A 108 -5.56 -7.54 -5.51
N PRO A 109 -5.31 -8.75 -6.06
CA PRO A 109 -6.13 -9.29 -7.15
C PRO A 109 -7.60 -9.49 -6.76
N GLU A 110 -7.91 -9.78 -5.48
CA GLU A 110 -9.31 -9.89 -5.02
C GLU A 110 -10.09 -8.56 -5.15
N GLN A 111 -9.37 -7.43 -5.16
CA GLN A 111 -9.97 -6.11 -5.37
C GLN A 111 -9.92 -5.66 -6.85
N GLY A 112 -9.56 -6.55 -7.76
CA GLY A 112 -9.37 -6.22 -9.18
C GLY A 112 -8.13 -5.36 -9.47
N HIS A 113 -7.25 -5.19 -8.50
CA HIS A 113 -6.06 -4.36 -8.64
C HIS A 113 -4.92 -5.18 -9.26
N LEU A 114 -4.72 -5.02 -10.57
CA LEU A 114 -3.69 -5.71 -11.34
C LEU A 114 -2.32 -4.99 -11.34
N GLY A 115 -2.19 -3.89 -10.59
CA GLY A 115 -0.94 -3.14 -10.48
C GLY A 115 -0.59 -2.30 -11.70
N ILE A 116 -1.55 -1.93 -12.53
CA ILE A 116 -1.34 -1.12 -13.76
C ILE A 116 -0.61 0.18 -13.46
N ILE A 117 -0.96 0.86 -12.37
CA ILE A 117 -0.31 2.12 -11.96
C ILE A 117 1.18 1.94 -11.65
N TYR A 118 1.56 0.79 -11.10
CA TYR A 118 2.97 0.46 -10.81
C TYR A 118 3.73 0.21 -12.09
N GLN A 119 3.14 -0.51 -13.04
CA GLN A 119 3.73 -0.73 -14.37
C GLN A 119 3.90 0.60 -15.13
N ALA A 120 2.89 1.46 -15.10
CA ALA A 120 2.92 2.78 -15.74
C ALA A 120 3.96 3.74 -15.13
N THR A 121 4.42 3.49 -13.92
CA THR A 121 5.42 4.31 -13.21
C THR A 121 6.76 3.60 -13.00
N ASN A 122 7.04 2.59 -13.81
CA ASN A 122 8.33 1.88 -13.86
C ASN A 122 8.72 1.17 -12.55
N TRP A 123 7.74 0.66 -11.80
CA TRP A 123 8.04 -0.23 -10.70
C TRP A 123 8.49 -1.60 -11.22
N ILE A 124 9.37 -2.23 -10.47
CA ILE A 124 9.86 -3.59 -10.74
C ILE A 124 8.86 -4.57 -10.15
N TYR A 125 8.28 -5.42 -10.97
CA TYR A 125 7.42 -6.51 -10.51
C TYR A 125 8.29 -7.66 -9.95
N GLN A 126 8.07 -8.03 -8.70
CA GLN A 126 8.79 -9.12 -8.03
C GLN A 126 7.99 -10.43 -7.94
N GLY A 127 6.90 -10.55 -8.65
CA GLY A 127 6.03 -11.72 -8.53
C GLY A 127 5.06 -11.60 -7.34
N ASN A 128 4.55 -12.74 -6.92
CA ASN A 128 3.65 -12.81 -5.79
C ASN A 128 4.40 -12.69 -4.47
N SER A 129 3.76 -12.14 -3.47
CA SER A 129 4.30 -12.09 -2.12
C SER A 129 4.43 -13.51 -1.57
N ILE A 130 5.67 -14.04 -1.57
CA ILE A 130 5.94 -15.39 -1.08
C ILE A 130 5.64 -15.45 0.41
N ARG A 131 4.80 -16.41 0.78
CA ARG A 131 4.49 -16.72 2.18
C ARG A 131 5.04 -18.09 2.51
N LEU A 132 5.68 -18.22 3.68
CA LEU A 132 6.14 -19.51 4.17
C LEU A 132 4.97 -20.46 4.46
N MET A 133 3.80 -19.90 4.80
CA MET A 133 2.57 -20.65 5.05
C MET A 133 1.37 -19.86 4.52
N PRO A 134 0.34 -20.54 3.97
CA PRO A 134 -0.86 -19.86 3.52
C PRO A 134 -1.57 -19.14 4.67
N ASN A 135 -2.07 -17.96 4.40
CA ASN A 135 -2.96 -17.23 5.31
C ASN A 135 -4.41 -17.59 5.00
N TYR A 136 -5.22 -17.64 6.04
CA TYR A 136 -6.64 -17.96 5.90
C TYR A 136 -7.49 -16.87 6.53
N ALA A 137 -8.43 -16.34 5.76
CA ALA A 137 -9.57 -15.62 6.28
C ALA A 137 -10.55 -16.63 6.89
N ILE A 138 -11.23 -16.23 7.96
CA ILE A 138 -12.29 -17.04 8.57
C ILE A 138 -13.61 -16.27 8.65
N ARG A 139 -14.73 -17.01 8.69
CA ARG A 139 -16.03 -16.48 9.08
C ARG A 139 -16.65 -17.39 10.12
N LEU A 140 -17.37 -16.82 11.09
CA LEU A 140 -17.88 -17.55 12.25
C LEU A 140 -19.28 -18.10 12.04
N THR A 141 -20.05 -17.55 11.09
CA THR A 141 -21.40 -17.97 10.71
C THR A 141 -21.49 -18.09 9.20
N GLU A 142 -22.46 -18.82 8.68
CA GLU A 142 -22.62 -19.09 7.25
C GLU A 142 -22.73 -17.81 6.42
N ASP A 143 -23.48 -16.81 6.91
CA ASP A 143 -23.65 -15.50 6.26
C ASP A 143 -22.71 -14.42 6.83
N GLY A 144 -21.76 -14.82 7.69
CA GLY A 144 -20.87 -13.91 8.37
C GLY A 144 -19.84 -13.26 7.43
N LYS A 145 -19.38 -12.05 7.79
CA LYS A 145 -18.30 -11.38 7.09
C LYS A 145 -16.98 -12.13 7.27
N TRP A 146 -16.23 -12.23 6.18
CA TRP A 146 -14.87 -12.78 6.21
C TRP A 146 -13.96 -11.89 7.04
N MET A 147 -13.26 -12.49 7.97
CA MET A 147 -12.27 -11.85 8.82
C MET A 147 -10.87 -12.20 8.31
N HIS A 148 -10.13 -11.19 7.85
CA HIS A 148 -8.76 -11.32 7.37
C HIS A 148 -7.84 -11.90 8.45
N SER A 149 -6.85 -12.70 8.07
CA SER A 149 -5.90 -13.41 8.95
C SER A 149 -5.27 -12.55 10.06
N ARG A 150 -4.94 -11.27 9.78
CA ARG A 150 -4.46 -10.33 10.81
C ARG A 150 -5.50 -10.06 11.89
N ASN A 151 -6.75 -9.82 11.48
CA ASN A 151 -7.85 -9.57 12.42
C ASN A 151 -8.13 -10.83 13.24
N VAL A 152 -8.01 -12.01 12.62
CA VAL A 152 -8.09 -13.31 13.31
C VAL A 152 -7.02 -13.41 14.40
N THR A 153 -5.78 -13.11 14.06
CA THR A 153 -4.67 -13.13 15.02
C THR A 153 -4.88 -12.11 16.14
N THR A 154 -5.34 -10.90 15.82
CA THR A 154 -5.62 -9.87 16.82
C THR A 154 -6.75 -10.30 17.76
N LYS A 155 -7.83 -10.87 17.22
CA LYS A 155 -9.03 -11.25 17.99
C LYS A 155 -8.81 -12.53 18.80
N PHE A 156 -8.17 -13.52 18.22
CA PHE A 156 -7.99 -14.86 18.80
C PHE A 156 -6.56 -15.18 19.23
N GLY A 157 -5.62 -14.22 19.08
CA GLY A 157 -4.21 -14.36 19.44
C GLY A 157 -3.43 -15.38 18.60
N SER A 158 -4.04 -15.96 17.56
CA SER A 158 -3.41 -16.90 16.63
C SER A 158 -4.26 -17.09 15.39
N HIS A 159 -3.62 -17.41 14.26
CA HIS A 159 -4.29 -17.91 13.05
C HIS A 159 -4.04 -19.42 12.83
N ASN A 160 -3.36 -20.09 13.77
CA ASN A 160 -3.17 -21.55 13.73
C ASN A 160 -4.51 -22.26 13.93
N LEU A 161 -4.83 -23.20 13.04
CA LEU A 161 -6.13 -23.88 12.99
C LEU A 161 -6.50 -24.58 14.30
N GLU A 162 -5.57 -25.33 14.89
CA GLU A 162 -5.84 -26.09 16.12
C GLU A 162 -6.10 -25.16 17.32
N LYS A 163 -5.35 -24.06 17.40
CA LYS A 163 -5.57 -23.04 18.42
C LYS A 163 -6.89 -22.32 18.22
N LEU A 164 -7.27 -22.06 16.96
CA LEU A 164 -8.56 -21.42 16.63
C LEU A 164 -9.74 -22.32 16.98
N LYS A 165 -9.70 -23.61 16.63
CA LYS A 165 -10.75 -24.58 16.99
C LYS A 165 -10.99 -24.59 18.50
N LYS A 166 -9.92 -24.63 19.29
CA LYS A 166 -10.02 -24.60 20.77
C LYS A 166 -10.61 -23.31 21.32
N ARG A 167 -10.28 -22.16 20.70
CA ARG A 167 -10.71 -20.84 21.20
C ARG A 167 -12.11 -20.44 20.75
N ILE A 168 -12.49 -20.82 19.54
CA ILE A 168 -13.80 -20.50 18.98
C ILE A 168 -14.86 -21.47 19.54
N GLY A 169 -14.50 -22.75 19.77
CA GLY A 169 -15.39 -23.74 20.41
C GLY A 169 -16.54 -24.26 19.53
N HIS A 170 -16.66 -23.77 18.30
CA HIS A 170 -17.66 -24.23 17.33
C HIS A 170 -17.08 -24.23 15.91
N THR A 171 -17.83 -24.75 14.95
CA THR A 171 -17.45 -24.79 13.54
C THR A 171 -17.34 -23.38 12.97
N PHE A 172 -16.35 -23.17 12.13
CA PHE A 172 -16.14 -21.94 11.35
C PHE A 172 -15.64 -22.30 9.96
N TRP A 173 -15.87 -21.37 9.01
CA TRP A 173 -15.42 -21.51 7.61
C TRP A 173 -14.06 -20.82 7.45
N ARG A 174 -13.25 -21.36 6.57
CA ARG A 174 -11.99 -20.74 6.18
C ARG A 174 -11.85 -20.71 4.66
N LYS A 175 -11.24 -19.65 4.14
CA LYS A 175 -10.75 -19.59 2.77
C LYS A 175 -9.31 -19.12 2.78
N GLU A 176 -8.50 -19.61 1.86
CA GLU A 176 -7.15 -19.12 1.65
C GLU A 176 -7.20 -17.69 1.12
N GLU A 177 -6.36 -16.82 1.66
CA GLU A 177 -6.19 -15.47 1.15
C GLU A 177 -5.24 -15.51 -0.03
N PRO A 178 -5.59 -14.91 -1.18
CA PRO A 178 -4.72 -14.87 -2.34
C PRO A 178 -3.41 -14.14 -2.01
N GLU A 179 -2.38 -14.51 -2.72
CA GLU A 179 -1.13 -13.79 -2.70
C GLU A 179 -1.31 -12.45 -3.41
N LYS A 180 -0.59 -11.44 -2.93
CA LYS A 180 -0.60 -10.11 -3.52
C LYS A 180 0.58 -9.97 -4.47
N HIS A 181 0.39 -9.24 -5.54
CA HIS A 181 1.49 -8.85 -6.43
C HIS A 181 2.35 -7.81 -5.74
N ARG A 182 3.66 -8.03 -5.72
CA ARG A 182 4.63 -7.15 -5.09
C ARG A 182 5.40 -6.35 -6.12
N TYR A 183 5.53 -5.06 -5.85
CA TYR A 183 6.21 -4.11 -6.70
C TYR A 183 7.25 -3.33 -5.89
N LEU A 184 8.39 -3.05 -6.51
CA LEU A 184 9.47 -2.24 -5.94
C LEU A 184 9.76 -1.03 -6.82
N TYR A 185 10.05 0.10 -6.21
CA TYR A 185 10.58 1.27 -6.89
C TYR A 185 11.86 1.73 -6.19
N LEU A 186 12.93 1.92 -6.98
CA LEU A 186 14.23 2.32 -6.46
C LEU A 186 14.34 3.84 -6.48
N LEU A 187 14.48 4.44 -5.30
CA LEU A 187 14.72 5.87 -5.15
C LEU A 187 16.20 6.22 -5.28
N CYS A 188 17.09 5.24 -5.02
CA CYS A 188 18.52 5.41 -5.14
C CYS A 188 19.00 5.51 -6.60
N SER A 189 20.23 5.98 -6.82
CA SER A 189 20.84 6.04 -8.15
C SER A 189 20.96 4.64 -8.76
N LYS A 190 20.93 4.54 -10.11
CA LYS A 190 21.13 3.28 -10.85
C LYS A 190 22.40 2.52 -10.44
N LYS A 191 23.46 3.24 -10.07
CA LYS A 191 24.72 2.65 -9.64
C LYS A 191 24.60 1.90 -8.30
N LEU A 192 23.81 2.43 -7.36
CA LEU A 192 23.49 1.76 -6.10
C LEU A 192 22.49 0.62 -6.31
N SER A 193 21.56 0.74 -7.27
CA SER A 193 20.56 -0.29 -7.53
C SER A 193 21.17 -1.59 -8.06
N LEU A 194 22.27 -1.52 -8.83
CA LEU A 194 22.96 -2.70 -9.36
C LEU A 194 23.76 -3.47 -8.31
N ILE A 195 24.03 -2.86 -7.15
CA ILE A 195 24.77 -3.49 -6.06
C ILE A 195 23.81 -4.20 -5.07
N HIS A 196 22.53 -3.82 -5.05
CA HIS A 196 21.59 -4.19 -4.00
C HIS A 196 20.38 -5.04 -4.46
N ILE A 197 20.35 -5.46 -5.76
CA ILE A 197 19.22 -6.29 -6.27
C ILE A 197 19.77 -7.59 -6.90
#